data_ac60d77bc328ba424061336508c9eae6
#
_entry.id   ac60d77bc328ba424061336508c9eae6
#
_cell.length_a   1.000
_cell.length_b   1.000
_cell.length_c   1.000
_cell.angle_alpha   90.00
_cell.angle_beta   90.00
_cell.angle_gamma   90.00
#
_symmetry.space_group_name_H-M   'P 1'
#
loop_
_entity.id
_entity.type
_entity.pdbx_description
1 polymer ?
#
loop_
_entity_poly.entity_id
_entity_poly.type
_entity_poly.pdbx_seq_one_letter_code
_entity_poly.pdbx_strand_id
1 'polypeptide(L)'
;GGTGTRITGDDATANNSGNTTVDGQGSTGTEIAGNNAVVNQDGELDVSGGGHGIDITGDSATVDNKGGMTVTDPDSIGIQIDGDKAVVNNDGDNAISNGGTGTQVNGDEATVNNNGSTTVDGKDSTGTEINGDKAIVNNDGDSTILDGGTGTRITGDDATANNSGNTTVDGQGSTGTEIAGNNAVVNQDGELDVSGGGHGIDITGDSATVDNKGGMTVTDPDSIGIQIDGDKAVVNNDGDNAISNGGTGTQVNGDEATVNNNGNTTVDGKDSTGTEINGDKAIVNNDGDSTILDGGTGTRITGDDATANNSGNT
;
A
#
# COMPACT_ATOMS: atom_id res chain seq x y z
N GLY A 1 10.03 -19.70 23.31
CA GLY A 1 9.16 -20.12 22.18
C GLY A 1 8.36 -21.36 22.52
N GLY A 2 7.12 -21.34 22.13
CA GLY A 2 6.19 -22.49 22.21
C GLY A 2 5.22 -22.42 21.05
N THR A 3 4.66 -23.57 20.64
CA THR A 3 3.65 -23.61 19.56
C THR A 3 2.32 -24.06 20.18
N GLY A 4 1.26 -23.29 19.94
CA GLY A 4 -0.08 -23.61 20.40
C GLY A 4 -0.67 -24.81 19.65
N THR A 5 -0.79 -24.69 18.35
CA THR A 5 -1.28 -25.76 17.44
C THR A 5 -0.22 -26.01 16.37
N ARG A 6 0.15 -27.28 16.15
CA ARG A 6 1.05 -27.70 15.07
C ARG A 6 0.41 -28.83 14.26
N ILE A 7 0.30 -28.65 12.97
CA ILE A 7 -0.24 -29.64 12.04
C ILE A 7 0.78 -29.89 10.93
N THR A 8 1.02 -31.15 10.57
CA THR A 8 1.92 -31.52 9.48
C THR A 8 1.15 -32.40 8.49
N GLY A 9 1.07 -31.99 7.25
CA GLY A 9 0.40 -32.71 6.16
C GLY A 9 -0.45 -31.79 5.30
N ASP A 10 -0.66 -32.22 4.06
CA ASP A 10 -1.49 -31.51 3.09
C ASP A 10 -2.97 -31.50 3.50
N ASP A 11 -3.74 -30.57 2.94
CA ASP A 11 -5.17 -30.40 3.17
C ASP A 11 -5.56 -30.21 4.66
N ALA A 12 -4.63 -29.68 5.45
CA ALA A 12 -4.83 -29.45 6.88
C ALA A 12 -5.83 -28.32 7.15
N THR A 13 -6.65 -28.46 8.19
CA THR A 13 -7.56 -27.40 8.64
C THR A 13 -7.39 -27.12 10.13
N ALA A 14 -7.19 -25.86 10.48
CA ALA A 14 -7.20 -25.37 11.87
C ALA A 14 -8.38 -24.39 12.04
N ASN A 15 -9.22 -24.63 13.04
CA ASN A 15 -10.32 -23.75 13.41
C ASN A 15 -10.10 -23.18 14.81
N ASN A 16 -9.84 -21.88 14.90
CA ASN A 16 -9.59 -21.16 16.14
C ASN A 16 -10.79 -20.25 16.43
N SER A 17 -11.70 -20.67 17.29
CA SER A 17 -12.92 -19.89 17.61
C SER A 17 -12.74 -18.92 18.77
N GLY A 18 -11.64 -18.99 19.48
CA GLY A 18 -11.30 -18.07 20.56
C GLY A 18 -10.15 -17.13 20.20
N ASN A 19 -9.88 -16.18 21.07
CA ASN A 19 -8.74 -15.29 20.91
C ASN A 19 -7.41 -16.06 21.00
N THR A 20 -6.46 -15.67 20.17
CA THR A 20 -5.12 -16.23 20.15
C THR A 20 -4.13 -15.14 20.58
N THR A 21 -3.41 -15.35 21.66
CA THR A 21 -2.37 -14.45 22.12
C THR A 21 -1.02 -15.14 22.02
N VAL A 22 -0.10 -14.51 21.30
CA VAL A 22 1.28 -14.99 21.11
C VAL A 22 2.24 -13.94 21.62
N ASP A 23 3.01 -14.27 22.64
CA ASP A 23 4.01 -13.39 23.25
C ASP A 23 5.36 -14.08 23.34
N GLY A 24 6.36 -13.41 22.82
CA GLY A 24 7.76 -13.82 22.96
C GLY A 24 8.35 -14.51 21.74
N GLN A 25 9.65 -14.28 21.60
CA GLN A 25 10.44 -14.71 20.46
C GLN A 25 10.34 -16.22 20.19
N GLY A 26 10.06 -16.56 18.93
CA GLY A 26 9.91 -17.93 18.47
C GLY A 26 8.68 -18.66 19.03
N SER A 27 7.69 -17.92 19.54
CA SER A 27 6.37 -18.47 19.87
C SER A 27 5.48 -18.43 18.64
N THR A 28 4.67 -19.47 18.41
CA THR A 28 3.73 -19.55 17.28
C THR A 28 2.36 -19.99 17.79
N GLY A 29 1.31 -19.26 17.41
CA GLY A 29 -0.06 -19.64 17.76
C GLY A 29 -0.49 -20.89 17.01
N THR A 30 -0.57 -20.82 15.68
CA THR A 30 -0.91 -21.93 14.78
C THR A 30 0.20 -22.10 13.74
N GLU A 31 0.77 -23.29 13.66
CA GLU A 31 1.82 -23.65 12.68
C GLU A 31 1.33 -24.81 11.82
N ILE A 32 1.36 -24.64 10.50
CA ILE A 32 1.00 -25.69 9.55
C ILE A 32 2.10 -25.88 8.51
N ALA A 33 2.53 -27.14 8.32
CA ALA A 33 3.46 -27.52 7.25
C ALA A 33 2.76 -28.47 6.29
N GLY A 34 2.34 -27.96 5.13
CA GLY A 34 1.64 -28.71 4.09
C GLY A 34 0.89 -27.81 3.13
N ASN A 35 0.61 -28.32 1.93
CA ASN A 35 -0.12 -27.59 0.90
C ASN A 35 -1.64 -27.59 1.17
N ASN A 36 -2.35 -26.63 0.55
CA ASN A 36 -3.80 -26.48 0.67
C ASN A 36 -4.27 -26.33 2.14
N ALA A 37 -3.45 -25.74 3.00
CA ALA A 37 -3.81 -25.51 4.39
C ALA A 37 -4.94 -24.48 4.51
N VAL A 38 -5.87 -24.69 5.46
CA VAL A 38 -6.92 -23.73 5.77
C VAL A 38 -6.86 -23.37 7.25
N VAL A 39 -6.80 -22.08 7.58
CA VAL A 39 -6.91 -21.58 8.95
C VAL A 39 -8.10 -20.64 9.05
N ASN A 40 -9.03 -20.96 9.93
CA ASN A 40 -10.14 -20.09 10.29
C ASN A 40 -9.88 -19.51 11.68
N GLN A 41 -9.63 -18.20 11.78
CA GLN A 41 -9.42 -17.46 13.02
C GLN A 41 -10.63 -16.56 13.28
N ASP A 42 -11.56 -17.01 14.12
CA ASP A 42 -12.78 -16.26 14.43
C ASP A 42 -12.58 -15.22 15.56
N GLY A 43 -11.67 -15.50 16.50
CA GLY A 43 -11.32 -14.58 17.60
C GLY A 43 -10.17 -13.65 17.25
N GLU A 44 -9.92 -12.68 18.13
CA GLU A 44 -8.80 -11.73 17.98
C GLU A 44 -7.45 -12.44 17.96
N LEU A 45 -6.51 -11.89 17.20
CA LEU A 45 -5.14 -12.36 17.09
C LEU A 45 -4.17 -11.29 17.61
N ASP A 46 -3.63 -11.51 18.80
CA ASP A 46 -2.69 -10.60 19.46
C ASP A 46 -1.26 -11.18 19.41
N VAL A 47 -0.34 -10.49 18.75
CA VAL A 47 1.04 -10.96 18.58
C VAL A 47 2.05 -9.92 19.03
N SER A 48 2.99 -10.34 19.88
CA SER A 48 4.02 -9.46 20.43
C SER A 48 5.33 -10.19 20.71
N GLY A 49 6.37 -9.42 21.02
CA GLY A 49 7.65 -9.95 21.50
C GLY A 49 8.41 -10.82 20.50
N GLY A 50 8.20 -10.66 19.18
CA GLY A 50 8.85 -11.47 18.14
C GLY A 50 8.20 -12.85 17.95
N GLY A 51 6.89 -12.95 18.16
CA GLY A 51 6.10 -14.17 17.90
C GLY A 51 5.40 -14.15 16.55
N HIS A 52 4.90 -15.31 16.09
CA HIS A 52 4.05 -15.46 14.92
C HIS A 52 2.66 -15.94 15.32
N GLY A 53 1.62 -15.26 14.89
CA GLY A 53 0.25 -15.66 15.17
C GLY A 53 -0.13 -16.92 14.40
N ILE A 54 -0.09 -16.86 13.09
CA ILE A 54 -0.32 -17.96 12.15
C ILE A 54 0.92 -18.07 11.27
N ASP A 55 1.49 -19.27 11.15
CA ASP A 55 2.67 -19.57 10.35
C ASP A 55 2.39 -20.80 9.47
N ILE A 56 2.36 -20.61 8.16
CA ILE A 56 2.06 -21.67 7.20
C ILE A 56 3.22 -21.81 6.21
N THR A 57 3.70 -23.04 6.04
CA THR A 57 4.65 -23.40 4.99
C THR A 57 3.99 -24.35 4.02
N GLY A 58 3.75 -23.89 2.78
CA GLY A 58 3.12 -24.69 1.72
C GLY A 58 2.25 -23.85 0.79
N ASP A 59 2.05 -24.35 -0.43
CA ASP A 59 1.32 -23.65 -1.48
C ASP A 59 -0.20 -23.72 -1.28
N SER A 60 -0.88 -22.74 -1.88
CA SER A 60 -2.35 -22.68 -1.91
C SER A 60 -3.01 -22.63 -0.53
N ALA A 61 -2.32 -22.02 0.43
CA ALA A 61 -2.88 -21.82 1.78
C ALA A 61 -4.01 -20.79 1.76
N THR A 62 -4.98 -20.95 2.63
CA THR A 62 -6.05 -19.99 2.86
C THR A 62 -6.14 -19.65 4.35
N VAL A 63 -6.13 -18.36 4.67
CA VAL A 63 -6.37 -17.86 6.04
C VAL A 63 -7.59 -16.95 6.01
N ASP A 64 -8.60 -17.30 6.79
CA ASP A 64 -9.78 -16.47 7.04
C ASP A 64 -9.70 -15.93 8.48
N ASN A 65 -9.24 -14.68 8.62
CA ASN A 65 -9.15 -13.98 9.89
C ASN A 65 -10.34 -13.03 10.05
N LYS A 66 -11.34 -13.43 10.83
CA LYS A 66 -12.56 -12.64 11.07
C LYS A 66 -12.43 -11.73 12.28
N GLY A 67 -11.60 -12.12 13.23
CA GLY A 67 -11.27 -11.27 14.38
C GLY A 67 -10.32 -10.14 14.01
N GLY A 68 -10.24 -9.12 14.86
CA GLY A 68 -9.21 -8.09 14.74
C GLY A 68 -7.81 -8.66 14.93
N MET A 69 -6.81 -7.99 14.38
CA MET A 69 -5.42 -8.37 14.55
C MET A 69 -4.63 -7.22 15.18
N THR A 70 -3.92 -7.48 16.27
CA THR A 70 -2.98 -6.55 16.90
C THR A 70 -1.58 -7.14 16.83
N VAL A 71 -0.65 -6.44 16.19
CA VAL A 71 0.74 -6.87 16.08
C VAL A 71 1.65 -5.76 16.55
N THR A 72 2.44 -6.08 17.58
CA THR A 72 3.36 -5.11 18.17
C THR A 72 4.75 -5.71 18.32
N ASP A 73 5.74 -4.84 18.32
CA ASP A 73 7.16 -5.16 18.51
C ASP A 73 7.85 -5.73 17.26
N PRO A 74 9.15 -5.45 17.11
CA PRO A 74 9.95 -5.98 16.01
C PRO A 74 9.92 -7.50 15.92
N ASP A 75 10.00 -8.02 14.71
CA ASP A 75 9.94 -9.45 14.39
C ASP A 75 8.60 -10.14 14.76
N SER A 76 7.59 -9.40 15.22
CA SER A 76 6.23 -9.94 15.40
C SER A 76 5.48 -9.97 14.08
N ILE A 77 4.90 -11.12 13.73
CA ILE A 77 4.12 -11.29 12.51
C ILE A 77 2.76 -11.88 12.85
N GLY A 78 1.69 -11.19 12.42
CA GLY A 78 0.34 -11.70 12.63
C GLY A 78 0.08 -12.98 11.84
N ILE A 79 0.19 -12.91 10.52
CA ILE A 79 0.02 -14.03 9.60
C ILE A 79 1.25 -14.10 8.68
N GLN A 80 1.94 -15.23 8.67
CA GLN A 80 3.03 -15.54 7.76
C GLN A 80 2.67 -16.74 6.89
N ILE A 81 2.91 -16.63 5.59
CA ILE A 81 2.75 -17.73 4.65
C ILE A 81 3.96 -17.80 3.74
N ASP A 82 4.62 -18.94 3.71
CA ASP A 82 5.72 -19.26 2.79
C ASP A 82 5.22 -20.27 1.76
N GLY A 83 4.72 -19.77 0.60
CA GLY A 83 4.17 -20.60 -0.48
C GLY A 83 3.39 -19.79 -1.50
N ASP A 84 3.28 -20.33 -2.71
CA ASP A 84 2.60 -19.70 -3.82
C ASP A 84 1.07 -19.81 -3.70
N LYS A 85 0.36 -18.88 -4.35
CA LYS A 85 -1.11 -18.87 -4.46
C LYS A 85 -1.83 -18.82 -3.11
N ALA A 86 -1.18 -18.21 -2.13
CA ALA A 86 -1.80 -17.98 -0.84
C ALA A 86 -2.98 -16.99 -0.93
N VAL A 87 -4.01 -17.23 -0.12
CA VAL A 87 -5.14 -16.31 0.03
C VAL A 87 -5.28 -15.96 1.51
N VAL A 88 -5.28 -14.66 1.82
CA VAL A 88 -5.55 -14.17 3.18
C VAL A 88 -6.75 -13.23 3.15
N ASN A 89 -7.74 -13.49 3.97
CA ASN A 89 -8.90 -12.64 4.16
C ASN A 89 -8.88 -12.09 5.59
N ASN A 90 -8.66 -10.80 5.74
CA ASN A 90 -8.69 -10.07 7.01
C ASN A 90 -10.02 -9.28 7.06
N ASP A 91 -11.02 -9.82 7.74
CA ASP A 91 -12.33 -9.17 7.87
C ASP A 91 -12.39 -8.21 9.05
N GLY A 92 -11.61 -8.46 10.09
CA GLY A 92 -11.51 -7.59 11.26
C GLY A 92 -10.51 -6.45 11.10
N ASP A 93 -10.59 -5.46 12.00
CA ASP A 93 -9.67 -4.33 12.01
C ASP A 93 -8.25 -4.77 12.42
N ASN A 94 -7.24 -4.20 11.76
CA ASN A 94 -5.84 -4.52 12.00
C ASN A 94 -5.11 -3.31 12.60
N ALA A 95 -4.39 -3.53 13.71
CA ALA A 95 -3.56 -2.54 14.37
C ALA A 95 -2.11 -3.05 14.45
N ILE A 96 -1.21 -2.45 13.69
CA ILE A 96 0.18 -2.85 13.60
C ILE A 96 1.07 -1.71 14.09
N SER A 97 2.00 -1.99 14.99
CA SER A 97 2.84 -0.94 15.56
C SER A 97 4.22 -1.44 15.98
N ASN A 98 5.11 -0.47 16.26
CA ASN A 98 6.44 -0.72 16.85
C ASN A 98 7.30 -1.72 16.06
N GLY A 99 7.23 -1.72 14.73
CA GLY A 99 8.02 -2.60 13.88
C GLY A 99 7.41 -3.99 13.63
N GLY A 100 6.14 -4.18 13.95
CA GLY A 100 5.41 -5.42 13.64
C GLY A 100 4.97 -5.50 12.18
N THR A 101 4.69 -6.72 11.70
CA THR A 101 4.10 -6.99 10.39
C THR A 101 2.76 -7.68 10.55
N GLY A 102 1.70 -7.10 9.97
CA GLY A 102 0.37 -7.69 10.05
C GLY A 102 0.29 -9.00 9.26
N THR A 103 0.39 -8.93 7.96
CA THR A 103 0.38 -10.09 7.05
C THR A 103 1.64 -10.09 6.20
N GLN A 104 2.36 -11.21 6.17
CA GLN A 104 3.52 -11.43 5.32
C GLN A 104 3.30 -12.68 4.45
N VAL A 105 3.45 -12.53 3.14
CA VAL A 105 3.38 -13.66 2.20
C VAL A 105 4.66 -13.69 1.35
N ASN A 106 5.34 -14.82 1.36
CA ASN A 106 6.50 -15.07 0.52
C ASN A 106 6.11 -16.13 -0.54
N GLY A 107 5.71 -15.66 -1.72
CA GLY A 107 5.28 -16.54 -2.80
C GLY A 107 4.54 -15.79 -3.90
N ASP A 108 4.54 -16.36 -5.09
CA ASP A 108 3.91 -15.78 -6.27
C ASP A 108 2.39 -15.99 -6.29
N GLU A 109 1.70 -15.14 -7.04
CA GLU A 109 0.23 -15.22 -7.25
C GLU A 109 -0.57 -15.13 -5.94
N ALA A 110 -0.01 -14.50 -4.89
CA ALA A 110 -0.69 -14.32 -3.61
C ALA A 110 -1.84 -13.29 -3.71
N THR A 111 -2.88 -13.48 -2.91
CA THR A 111 -3.98 -12.52 -2.76
C THR A 111 -4.22 -12.22 -1.29
N VAL A 112 -4.20 -10.95 -0.92
CA VAL A 112 -4.57 -10.48 0.43
C VAL A 112 -5.76 -9.53 0.33
N ASN A 113 -6.82 -9.83 1.05
CA ASN A 113 -8.02 -9.02 1.13
C ASN A 113 -8.14 -8.43 2.54
N ASN A 114 -8.00 -7.12 2.68
CA ASN A 114 -8.17 -6.39 3.93
C ASN A 114 -9.54 -5.69 3.89
N ASN A 115 -10.56 -6.35 4.42
CA ASN A 115 -11.94 -5.85 4.43
C ASN A 115 -12.18 -4.91 5.64
N GLY A 116 -11.50 -5.16 6.77
CA GLY A 116 -11.49 -4.26 7.92
C GLY A 116 -10.51 -3.11 7.78
N SER A 117 -10.62 -2.10 8.64
CA SER A 117 -9.71 -0.96 8.66
C SER A 117 -8.31 -1.39 9.10
N THR A 118 -7.28 -0.77 8.51
CA THR A 118 -5.88 -1.06 8.87
C THR A 118 -5.21 0.21 9.40
N THR A 119 -4.67 0.13 10.61
CA THR A 119 -3.83 1.18 11.19
C THR A 119 -2.40 0.66 11.32
N VAL A 120 -1.45 1.39 10.74
CA VAL A 120 -0.02 1.08 10.82
C VAL A 120 0.69 2.27 11.44
N ASP A 121 1.29 2.07 12.59
CA ASP A 121 1.90 3.15 13.37
C ASP A 121 3.34 2.81 13.75
N GLY A 122 4.23 3.73 13.45
CA GLY A 122 5.64 3.63 13.84
C GLY A 122 6.55 3.03 12.78
N LYS A 123 7.78 3.45 12.89
CA LYS A 123 8.85 3.07 11.97
C LYS A 123 9.00 1.55 11.86
N ASP A 124 9.23 1.10 10.64
CA ASP A 124 9.42 -0.31 10.28
C ASP A 124 8.18 -1.20 10.51
N SER A 125 7.00 -0.61 10.86
CA SER A 125 5.73 -1.33 10.90
C SER A 125 5.16 -1.50 9.49
N THR A 126 4.63 -2.69 9.16
CA THR A 126 4.05 -2.97 7.86
C THR A 126 2.69 -3.67 8.01
N GLY A 127 1.66 -3.12 7.37
CA GLY A 127 0.33 -3.72 7.37
C GLY A 127 0.31 -5.04 6.60
N THR A 128 0.59 -4.98 5.31
CA THR A 128 0.68 -6.14 4.42
C THR A 128 1.99 -6.11 3.66
N GLU A 129 2.74 -7.18 3.67
CA GLU A 129 3.97 -7.39 2.91
C GLU A 129 3.86 -8.63 2.02
N ILE A 130 4.10 -8.47 0.72
CA ILE A 130 4.14 -9.60 -0.21
C ILE A 130 5.46 -9.58 -0.98
N ASN A 131 6.16 -10.71 -0.97
CA ASN A 131 7.38 -10.93 -1.72
C ASN A 131 7.10 -12.00 -2.78
N GLY A 132 6.72 -11.57 -3.98
CA GLY A 132 6.38 -12.48 -5.08
C GLY A 132 5.71 -11.75 -6.24
N ASP A 133 5.79 -12.35 -7.43
CA ASP A 133 5.21 -11.80 -8.64
C ASP A 133 3.69 -12.01 -8.70
N LYS A 134 3.00 -11.14 -9.43
CA LYS A 134 1.53 -11.19 -9.65
C LYS A 134 0.70 -11.17 -8.38
N ALA A 135 1.24 -10.56 -7.35
CA ALA A 135 0.53 -10.35 -6.09
C ALA A 135 -0.68 -9.42 -6.27
N ILE A 136 -1.73 -9.68 -5.52
CA ILE A 136 -2.92 -8.83 -5.47
C ILE A 136 -3.21 -8.48 -4.01
N VAL A 137 -3.32 -7.18 -3.73
CA VAL A 137 -3.82 -6.68 -2.43
C VAL A 137 -5.08 -5.86 -2.67
N ASN A 138 -6.15 -6.22 -1.97
CA ASN A 138 -7.41 -5.49 -1.96
C ASN A 138 -7.62 -4.88 -0.58
N ASN A 139 -7.59 -3.56 -0.48
CA ASN A 139 -7.84 -2.79 0.74
C ASN A 139 -9.23 -2.15 0.62
N ASP A 140 -10.25 -2.86 1.10
CA ASP A 140 -11.63 -2.37 1.08
C ASP A 140 -11.94 -1.49 2.30
N GLY A 141 -11.30 -1.76 3.44
CA GLY A 141 -11.36 -0.90 4.62
C GLY A 141 -10.44 0.33 4.53
N ASP A 142 -10.70 1.32 5.38
CA ASP A 142 -9.85 2.50 5.46
C ASP A 142 -8.45 2.15 5.99
N SER A 143 -7.43 2.81 5.45
CA SER A 143 -6.03 2.65 5.84
C SER A 143 -5.49 3.93 6.46
N THR A 144 -4.91 3.83 7.65
CA THR A 144 -4.25 4.95 8.34
C THR A 144 -2.80 4.58 8.64
N ILE A 145 -1.86 5.30 8.05
CA ILE A 145 -0.43 5.03 8.15
C ILE A 145 0.29 6.22 8.78
N LEU A 146 0.96 5.98 9.89
CA LEU A 146 1.54 7.01 10.74
C LEU A 146 3.02 6.72 11.04
N ASP A 147 3.75 7.79 11.35
CA ASP A 147 5.08 7.75 11.99
C ASP A 147 6.11 6.77 11.36
N GLY A 148 6.16 6.72 10.02
CA GLY A 148 7.13 5.90 9.29
C GLY A 148 6.69 4.46 9.02
N GLY A 149 5.40 4.17 9.15
CA GLY A 149 4.81 2.89 8.78
C GLY A 149 4.60 2.73 7.27
N THR A 150 4.41 1.50 6.82
CA THR A 150 4.01 1.15 5.46
C THR A 150 2.69 0.38 5.48
N GLY A 151 1.66 0.87 4.79
CA GLY A 151 0.36 0.21 4.72
C GLY A 151 0.46 -1.11 3.95
N THR A 152 0.80 -1.03 2.68
CA THR A 152 0.99 -2.19 1.78
C THR A 152 2.37 -2.10 1.13
N ARG A 153 3.15 -3.17 1.19
CA ARG A 153 4.43 -3.33 0.49
C ARG A 153 4.39 -4.56 -0.39
N ILE A 154 4.71 -4.40 -1.67
CA ILE A 154 4.81 -5.52 -2.61
C ILE A 154 6.18 -5.47 -3.30
N THR A 155 6.90 -6.58 -3.27
CA THR A 155 8.14 -6.76 -4.02
C THR A 155 7.93 -7.86 -5.05
N GLY A 156 7.81 -7.47 -6.32
CA GLY A 156 7.57 -8.40 -7.42
C GLY A 156 6.94 -7.72 -8.63
N ASP A 157 7.09 -8.32 -9.81
CA ASP A 157 6.54 -7.81 -11.05
C ASP A 157 5.04 -8.14 -11.20
N ASP A 158 4.34 -7.40 -12.05
CA ASP A 158 2.92 -7.60 -12.37
C ASP A 158 1.98 -7.49 -11.14
N ALA A 159 2.39 -6.77 -10.10
CA ALA A 159 1.63 -6.59 -8.87
C ALA A 159 0.41 -5.67 -9.05
N THR A 160 -0.66 -5.93 -8.28
CA THR A 160 -1.86 -5.08 -8.26
C THR A 160 -2.25 -4.72 -6.84
N ALA A 161 -2.44 -3.43 -6.55
CA ALA A 161 -3.05 -2.95 -5.31
C ALA A 161 -4.36 -2.20 -5.63
N ASN A 162 -5.45 -2.64 -5.02
CA ASN A 162 -6.77 -2.04 -5.13
C ASN A 162 -7.15 -1.41 -3.78
N ASN A 163 -7.23 -0.10 -3.71
CA ASN A 163 -7.56 0.65 -2.51
C ASN A 163 -8.96 1.27 -2.68
N SER A 164 -9.99 0.56 -2.23
CA SER A 164 -11.39 1.03 -2.28
C SER A 164 -11.71 1.92 -1.09
N GLY A 165 -11.12 1.65 0.08
CA GLY A 165 -11.21 2.49 1.26
C GLY A 165 -10.33 3.74 1.16
N ASN A 166 -10.55 4.70 2.05
CA ASN A 166 -9.71 5.90 2.12
C ASN A 166 -8.33 5.56 2.68
N THR A 167 -7.31 6.24 2.15
CA THR A 167 -5.94 6.08 2.62
C THR A 167 -5.45 7.41 3.20
N THR A 168 -5.10 7.41 4.48
CA THR A 168 -4.48 8.55 5.17
C THR A 168 -3.04 8.21 5.49
N VAL A 169 -2.10 9.04 5.04
CA VAL A 169 -0.67 8.89 5.28
C VAL A 169 -0.15 10.15 5.97
N ASP A 170 0.34 10.01 7.18
CA ASP A 170 0.87 11.14 7.95
C ASP A 170 2.22 10.79 8.58
N GLY A 171 3.16 11.69 8.44
CA GLY A 171 4.48 11.56 9.03
C GLY A 171 5.59 11.16 8.06
N GLN A 172 6.78 11.64 8.38
CA GLN A 172 7.96 11.40 7.56
C GLN A 172 8.30 9.90 7.45
N GLY A 173 8.44 9.43 6.22
CA GLY A 173 8.74 8.04 5.92
C GLY A 173 7.54 7.09 5.99
N SER A 174 6.32 7.63 6.21
CA SER A 174 5.09 6.84 6.07
C SER A 174 4.78 6.63 4.59
N THR A 175 4.35 5.42 4.21
CA THR A 175 3.96 5.10 2.83
C THR A 175 2.65 4.31 2.83
N GLY A 176 1.65 4.79 2.08
CA GLY A 176 0.38 4.09 1.94
C GLY A 176 0.54 2.77 1.19
N THR A 177 0.94 2.84 -0.09
CA THR A 177 1.21 1.69 -0.95
C THR A 177 2.60 1.82 -1.57
N GLU A 178 3.46 0.85 -1.33
CA GLU A 178 4.82 0.75 -1.88
C GLU A 178 4.92 -0.49 -2.78
N ILE A 179 5.33 -0.31 -4.02
CA ILE A 179 5.54 -1.44 -4.95
C ILE A 179 6.93 -1.33 -5.59
N ALA A 180 7.73 -2.38 -5.43
CA ALA A 180 9.02 -2.53 -6.10
C ALA A 180 8.92 -3.65 -7.15
N GLY A 181 8.64 -3.27 -8.41
CA GLY A 181 8.47 -4.20 -9.52
C GLY A 181 7.92 -3.52 -10.77
N ASN A 182 8.11 -4.16 -11.92
CA ASN A 182 7.63 -3.66 -13.19
C ASN A 182 6.15 -4.01 -13.43
N ASN A 183 5.49 -3.25 -14.31
CA ASN A 183 4.09 -3.44 -14.67
C ASN A 183 3.13 -3.39 -13.47
N ALA A 184 3.49 -2.66 -12.42
CA ALA A 184 2.63 -2.48 -11.25
C ALA A 184 1.35 -1.74 -11.62
N VAL A 185 0.22 -2.11 -11.00
CA VAL A 185 -1.06 -1.43 -11.13
C VAL A 185 -1.57 -1.04 -9.75
N VAL A 186 -1.90 0.24 -9.57
CA VAL A 186 -2.57 0.72 -8.36
C VAL A 186 -3.89 1.38 -8.74
N ASN A 187 -4.98 0.87 -8.22
CA ASN A 187 -6.31 1.46 -8.34
C ASN A 187 -6.67 2.11 -7.01
N GLN A 188 -6.73 3.44 -6.95
CA GLN A 188 -7.11 4.22 -5.77
C GLN A 188 -8.51 4.77 -5.98
N ASP A 189 -9.52 4.06 -5.51
CA ASP A 189 -10.93 4.47 -5.64
C ASP A 189 -11.37 5.35 -4.44
N GLY A 190 -10.82 5.13 -3.24
CA GLY A 190 -11.02 5.98 -2.06
C GLY A 190 -10.19 7.26 -2.08
N GLU A 191 -10.48 8.19 -1.17
CA GLU A 191 -9.69 9.43 -1.01
C GLU A 191 -8.26 9.10 -0.54
N LEU A 192 -7.28 9.88 -1.02
CA LEU A 192 -5.88 9.79 -0.65
C LEU A 192 -5.44 11.09 0.01
N ASP A 193 -5.25 11.05 1.34
CA ASP A 193 -4.79 12.18 2.12
C ASP A 193 -3.34 11.97 2.58
N VAL A 194 -2.43 12.87 2.19
CA VAL A 194 -0.99 12.76 2.48
C VAL A 194 -0.47 14.02 3.16
N SER A 195 0.17 13.85 4.29
CA SER A 195 0.72 14.94 5.09
C SER A 195 2.02 14.55 5.81
N GLY A 196 2.65 15.54 6.44
CA GLY A 196 3.80 15.30 7.32
C GLY A 196 5.05 14.75 6.65
N GLY A 197 5.18 14.84 5.32
CA GLY A 197 6.30 14.27 4.57
C GLY A 197 6.15 12.78 4.23
N GLY A 198 4.91 12.29 4.17
CA GLY A 198 4.59 10.93 3.75
C GLY A 198 4.41 10.78 2.23
N HIS A 199 4.38 9.55 1.75
CA HIS A 199 4.06 9.18 0.37
C HIS A 199 2.76 8.37 0.33
N GLY A 200 1.80 8.79 -0.49
CA GLY A 200 0.56 8.03 -0.66
C GLY A 200 0.79 6.74 -1.41
N ILE A 201 1.27 6.84 -2.64
CA ILE A 201 1.65 5.72 -3.51
C ILE A 201 3.10 5.93 -3.95
N ASP A 202 3.95 4.93 -3.76
CA ASP A 202 5.37 4.95 -4.16
C ASP A 202 5.68 3.68 -4.97
N ILE A 203 6.03 3.87 -6.24
CA ILE A 203 6.32 2.76 -7.15
C ILE A 203 7.72 2.90 -7.72
N THR A 204 8.52 1.84 -7.60
CA THR A 204 9.81 1.71 -8.25
C THR A 204 9.75 0.60 -9.29
N GLY A 205 9.77 0.97 -10.57
CA GLY A 205 9.71 0.02 -11.68
C GLY A 205 9.06 0.60 -12.93
N ASP A 206 9.37 0.00 -14.08
CA ASP A 206 8.90 0.47 -15.38
C ASP A 206 7.47 0.05 -15.67
N SER A 207 6.80 0.83 -16.53
CA SER A 207 5.46 0.54 -17.05
C SER A 207 4.37 0.46 -15.97
N ALA A 208 4.56 1.17 -14.86
CA ALA A 208 3.56 1.27 -13.81
C ALA A 208 2.30 2.04 -14.27
N THR A 209 1.15 1.66 -13.76
CA THR A 209 -0.12 2.36 -13.98
C THR A 209 -0.76 2.69 -12.64
N VAL A 210 -1.14 3.94 -12.44
CA VAL A 210 -1.93 4.39 -11.29
C VAL A 210 -3.23 5.01 -11.80
N ASP A 211 -4.36 4.44 -11.40
CA ASP A 211 -5.70 4.98 -11.63
C ASP A 211 -6.25 5.53 -10.31
N ASN A 212 -6.15 6.85 -10.12
CA ASN A 212 -6.68 7.56 -8.96
C ASN A 212 -8.04 8.17 -9.28
N LYS A 213 -9.11 7.53 -8.84
CA LYS A 213 -10.50 7.99 -9.02
C LYS A 213 -11.02 8.77 -7.83
N GLY A 214 -10.48 8.48 -6.65
CA GLY A 214 -10.73 9.26 -5.45
C GLY A 214 -10.10 10.65 -5.54
N GLY A 215 -10.51 11.56 -4.67
CA GLY A 215 -9.82 12.84 -4.49
C GLY A 215 -8.45 12.64 -3.87
N MET A 216 -7.53 13.58 -4.14
CA MET A 216 -6.21 13.56 -3.50
C MET A 216 -5.94 14.87 -2.80
N THR A 217 -5.62 14.81 -1.52
CA THR A 217 -5.17 15.96 -0.73
C THR A 217 -3.72 15.76 -0.31
N VAL A 218 -2.84 16.68 -0.69
CA VAL A 218 -1.42 16.61 -0.32
C VAL A 218 -1.02 17.92 0.34
N THR A 219 -0.58 17.83 1.58
CA THR A 219 -0.16 18.99 2.37
C THR A 219 1.21 18.77 2.99
N ASP A 220 1.90 19.88 3.23
CA ASP A 220 3.21 19.94 3.85
C ASP A 220 4.40 19.59 2.94
N PRO A 221 5.57 20.16 3.23
CA PRO A 221 6.79 19.89 2.49
C PRO A 221 7.16 18.41 2.52
N ASP A 222 7.74 17.93 1.43
CA ASP A 222 8.16 16.55 1.24
C ASP A 222 7.02 15.51 1.18
N SER A 223 5.74 15.94 1.30
CA SER A 223 4.59 15.06 1.06
C SER A 223 4.35 14.86 -0.43
N ILE A 224 4.18 13.61 -0.86
CA ILE A 224 3.94 13.25 -2.26
C ILE A 224 2.71 12.33 -2.33
N GLY A 225 1.73 12.73 -3.13
CA GLY A 225 0.54 11.90 -3.34
C GLY A 225 0.88 10.61 -4.09
N ILE A 226 1.43 10.76 -5.29
CA ILE A 226 1.83 9.63 -6.15
C ILE A 226 3.27 9.88 -6.62
N GLN A 227 4.19 8.96 -6.31
CA GLN A 227 5.56 8.93 -6.79
C GLN A 227 5.80 7.69 -7.65
N ILE A 228 6.43 7.86 -8.82
CA ILE A 228 6.84 6.76 -9.66
C ILE A 228 8.26 6.99 -10.14
N ASP A 229 9.15 6.06 -9.86
CA ASP A 229 10.52 6.00 -10.35
C ASP A 229 10.64 4.87 -11.38
N GLY A 230 10.41 5.20 -12.67
CA GLY A 230 10.44 4.23 -13.76
C GLY A 230 9.93 4.80 -15.08
N ASP A 231 10.34 4.18 -16.18
CA ASP A 231 9.98 4.61 -17.52
C ASP A 231 8.56 4.13 -17.91
N LYS A 232 7.92 4.87 -18.82
CA LYS A 232 6.61 4.55 -19.40
C LYS A 232 5.47 4.46 -18.38
N ALA A 233 5.62 5.15 -17.28
CA ALA A 233 4.57 5.25 -16.28
C ALA A 233 3.32 5.95 -16.83
N VAL A 234 2.14 5.49 -16.39
CA VAL A 234 0.86 6.12 -16.68
C VAL A 234 0.15 6.46 -15.38
N VAL A 235 -0.22 7.72 -15.20
CA VAL A 235 -1.03 8.16 -14.06
C VAL A 235 -2.32 8.79 -14.58
N ASN A 236 -3.46 8.29 -14.12
CA ASN A 236 -4.77 8.84 -14.42
C ASN A 236 -5.37 9.39 -13.11
N ASN A 237 -5.47 10.71 -12.99
CA ASN A 237 -6.09 11.40 -11.87
C ASN A 237 -7.50 11.85 -12.31
N ASP A 238 -8.51 11.05 -12.02
CA ASP A 238 -9.91 11.33 -12.35
C ASP A 238 -10.60 12.12 -11.22
N GLY A 239 -10.15 11.96 -9.98
CA GLY A 239 -10.64 12.73 -8.83
C GLY A 239 -10.06 14.13 -8.73
N ASP A 240 -10.70 14.99 -7.94
CA ASP A 240 -10.21 16.34 -7.69
C ASP A 240 -8.98 16.31 -6.78
N ASN A 241 -7.97 17.13 -7.09
CA ASN A 241 -6.70 17.17 -6.39
C ASN A 241 -6.52 18.54 -5.70
N ALA A 242 -6.17 18.52 -4.42
CA ALA A 242 -5.85 19.69 -3.63
C ALA A 242 -4.41 19.58 -3.05
N ILE A 243 -3.50 20.40 -3.54
CA ILE A 243 -2.09 20.38 -3.15
C ILE A 243 -1.74 21.71 -2.49
N SER A 244 -1.15 21.67 -1.30
CA SER A 244 -0.84 22.89 -0.56
C SER A 244 0.43 22.78 0.30
N ASN A 245 0.87 23.91 0.83
CA ASN A 245 1.94 24.02 1.81
C ASN A 245 3.28 23.36 1.41
N GLY A 246 3.59 23.28 0.11
CA GLY A 246 4.84 22.68 -0.37
C GLY A 246 4.72 21.19 -0.78
N GLY A 247 3.52 20.62 -0.77
CA GLY A 247 3.30 19.26 -1.21
C GLY A 247 3.40 19.07 -2.73
N THR A 248 3.59 17.84 -3.19
CA THR A 248 3.58 17.44 -4.60
C THR A 248 2.47 16.43 -4.84
N GLY A 249 1.56 16.74 -5.76
CA GLY A 249 0.46 15.82 -6.10
C GLY A 249 0.98 14.55 -6.78
N THR A 250 1.53 14.69 -7.97
CA THR A 250 2.10 13.57 -8.75
C THR A 250 3.53 13.89 -9.14
N GLN A 251 4.46 12.97 -8.86
CA GLN A 251 5.85 13.04 -9.29
C GLN A 251 6.23 11.79 -10.08
N VAL A 252 6.77 11.97 -11.27
CA VAL A 252 7.27 10.86 -12.09
C VAL A 252 8.71 11.13 -12.50
N ASN A 253 9.61 10.21 -12.19
CA ASN A 253 11.00 10.23 -12.59
C ASN A 253 11.23 9.08 -13.59
N GLY A 254 11.14 9.39 -14.89
CA GLY A 254 11.29 8.41 -15.96
C GLY A 254 10.88 8.93 -17.32
N ASP A 255 11.40 8.32 -18.37
CA ASP A 255 11.12 8.69 -19.74
C ASP A 255 9.78 8.13 -20.24
N GLU A 256 9.20 8.79 -21.25
CA GLU A 256 7.97 8.36 -21.92
C GLU A 256 6.74 8.28 -20.98
N ALA A 257 6.78 8.99 -19.84
CA ALA A 257 5.68 9.01 -18.87
C ALA A 257 4.46 9.77 -19.40
N THR A 258 3.27 9.35 -19.00
CA THR A 258 2.00 10.04 -19.31
C THR A 258 1.21 10.30 -18.02
N VAL A 259 0.85 11.55 -17.77
CA VAL A 259 -0.03 11.93 -16.66
C VAL A 259 -1.29 12.58 -17.23
N ASN A 260 -2.44 12.04 -16.91
CA ASN A 260 -3.76 12.53 -17.31
C ASN A 260 -4.48 13.07 -16.07
N ASN A 261 -4.66 14.38 -15.98
CA ASN A 261 -5.41 15.04 -14.91
C ASN A 261 -6.81 15.41 -15.46
N ASN A 262 -7.77 14.51 -15.25
CA ASN A 262 -9.15 14.67 -15.70
C ASN A 262 -10.00 15.41 -14.66
N GLY A 263 -9.70 15.23 -13.36
CA GLY A 263 -10.29 15.98 -12.26
C GLY A 263 -9.70 17.39 -12.10
N ASN A 264 -10.36 18.24 -11.34
CA ASN A 264 -9.88 19.58 -11.08
C ASN A 264 -8.64 19.56 -10.17
N THR A 265 -7.70 20.46 -10.42
CA THR A 265 -6.48 20.54 -9.59
C THR A 265 -6.36 21.93 -8.99
N THR A 266 -6.29 22.00 -7.66
CA THR A 266 -5.97 23.23 -6.93
C THR A 266 -4.58 23.11 -6.33
N VAL A 267 -3.72 24.06 -6.67
CA VAL A 267 -2.35 24.13 -6.12
C VAL A 267 -2.20 25.46 -5.41
N ASP A 268 -2.00 25.41 -4.09
CA ASP A 268 -1.92 26.60 -3.24
C ASP A 268 -0.63 26.62 -2.43
N GLY A 269 0.02 27.77 -2.44
CA GLY A 269 1.22 28.00 -1.65
C GLY A 269 2.52 27.80 -2.39
N LYS A 270 3.53 28.51 -1.88
CA LYS A 270 4.87 28.45 -2.41
C LYS A 270 5.44 27.02 -2.31
N ASP A 271 6.17 26.62 -3.32
CA ASP A 271 6.81 25.31 -3.46
C ASP A 271 5.83 24.11 -3.62
N SER A 272 4.49 24.36 -3.64
CA SER A 272 3.51 23.33 -4.01
C SER A 272 3.53 23.03 -5.50
N THR A 273 3.45 21.75 -5.89
CA THR A 273 3.44 21.33 -7.29
C THR A 273 2.31 20.33 -7.56
N GLY A 274 1.47 20.60 -8.55
CA GLY A 274 0.40 19.67 -8.95
C GLY A 274 0.99 18.42 -9.59
N THR A 275 1.70 18.60 -10.71
CA THR A 275 2.36 17.49 -11.44
C THR A 275 3.81 17.86 -11.73
N GLU A 276 4.73 16.98 -11.41
CA GLU A 276 6.16 17.09 -11.73
C GLU A 276 6.62 15.85 -12.50
N ILE A 277 7.25 16.07 -13.66
CA ILE A 277 7.85 14.98 -14.44
C ILE A 277 9.30 15.32 -14.75
N ASN A 278 10.19 14.40 -14.46
CA ASN A 278 11.61 14.46 -14.78
C ASN A 278 11.93 13.31 -15.74
N GLY A 279 11.88 13.58 -17.06
CA GLY A 279 12.15 12.59 -18.10
C GLY A 279 11.82 13.12 -19.49
N ASP A 280 12.42 12.49 -20.50
CA ASP A 280 12.23 12.85 -21.89
C ASP A 280 10.91 12.28 -22.45
N LYS A 281 10.35 12.95 -23.47
CA LYS A 281 9.11 12.58 -24.17
C LYS A 281 7.88 12.43 -23.26
N ALA A 282 7.89 13.09 -22.13
CA ALA A 282 6.78 13.09 -21.19
C ALA A 282 5.53 13.79 -21.77
N ILE A 283 4.36 13.30 -21.42
CA ILE A 283 3.07 13.87 -21.82
C ILE A 283 2.25 14.18 -20.57
N VAL A 284 1.79 15.42 -20.44
CA VAL A 284 0.78 15.80 -19.44
C VAL A 284 -0.47 16.30 -20.13
N ASN A 285 -1.61 15.70 -19.84
CA ASN A 285 -2.92 16.12 -20.31
C ASN A 285 -3.73 16.66 -19.11
N ASN A 286 -4.04 17.95 -19.10
CA ASN A 286 -4.87 18.58 -18.07
C ASN A 286 -6.24 18.90 -18.69
N ASP A 287 -7.21 18.03 -18.49
CA ASP A 287 -8.57 18.19 -19.00
C ASP A 287 -9.49 18.84 -17.96
N GLY A 288 -9.21 18.67 -16.67
CA GLY A 288 -9.88 19.37 -15.58
C GLY A 288 -9.43 20.83 -15.44
N ASP A 289 -10.22 21.61 -14.69
CA ASP A 289 -9.88 23.00 -14.39
C ASP A 289 -8.72 23.06 -13.39
N SER A 290 -7.79 23.99 -13.62
CA SER A 290 -6.63 24.18 -12.74
C SER A 290 -6.71 25.55 -12.06
N THR A 291 -6.59 25.57 -10.74
CA THR A 291 -6.50 26.78 -9.92
C THR A 291 -5.15 26.83 -9.22
N ILE A 292 -4.30 27.79 -9.60
CA ILE A 292 -2.96 27.95 -9.03
C ILE A 292 -2.89 29.25 -8.23
N LEU A 293 -2.58 29.16 -6.95
CA LEU A 293 -2.59 30.26 -5.98
C LEU A 293 -1.22 30.41 -5.31
N ASP A 294 -0.95 31.58 -4.80
CA ASP A 294 0.14 31.92 -3.87
C ASP A 294 1.52 31.33 -4.20
N GLY A 295 1.87 31.28 -5.50
CA GLY A 295 3.19 30.84 -5.97
C GLY A 295 3.33 29.33 -6.19
N GLY A 296 2.22 28.62 -6.22
CA GLY A 296 2.18 27.20 -6.62
C GLY A 296 2.58 26.98 -8.09
N THR A 297 2.86 25.75 -8.44
CA THR A 297 3.14 25.29 -9.82
C THR A 297 2.13 24.24 -10.22
N GLY A 298 1.35 24.48 -11.26
CA GLY A 298 0.39 23.49 -11.76
C GLY A 298 1.09 22.27 -12.35
N THR A 299 1.93 22.49 -13.36
CA THR A 299 2.69 21.43 -14.04
C THR A 299 4.14 21.86 -14.24
N ARG A 300 5.08 20.99 -13.93
CA ARG A 300 6.51 21.14 -14.20
C ARG A 300 7.01 19.93 -14.97
N ILE A 301 7.65 20.14 -16.10
CA ILE A 301 8.28 19.08 -16.87
C ILE A 301 9.73 19.45 -17.12
N THR A 302 10.65 18.55 -16.81
CA THR A 302 12.08 18.66 -17.07
C THR A 302 12.49 17.50 -17.95
N GLY A 303 12.84 17.80 -19.21
CA GLY A 303 13.23 16.80 -20.21
C GLY A 303 13.04 17.32 -21.62
N ASP A 304 13.60 16.61 -22.60
CA ASP A 304 13.49 16.93 -24.02
C ASP A 304 12.23 16.31 -24.64
N ASP A 305 11.71 16.95 -25.69
CA ASP A 305 10.54 16.48 -26.46
C ASP A 305 9.23 16.29 -25.64
N ALA A 306 9.09 16.97 -24.53
CA ALA A 306 7.92 16.90 -23.67
C ALA A 306 6.71 17.69 -24.22
N THR A 307 5.50 17.24 -23.88
CA THR A 307 4.25 17.85 -24.30
C THR A 307 3.31 18.10 -23.12
N ALA A 308 2.78 19.32 -22.99
CA ALA A 308 1.71 19.63 -22.06
C ALA A 308 0.46 20.11 -22.84
N ASN A 309 -0.65 19.41 -22.68
CA ASN A 309 -1.93 19.75 -23.29
C ASN A 309 -2.89 20.22 -22.19
N ASN A 310 -3.39 21.46 -22.30
CA ASN A 310 -4.35 22.01 -21.35
C ASN A 310 -5.65 22.30 -22.08
N SER A 311 -6.71 21.56 -21.78
CA SER A 311 -8.05 21.79 -22.32
C SER A 311 -9.01 22.39 -21.28
N GLY A 312 -8.71 22.27 -19.99
CA GLY A 312 -9.41 22.92 -18.89
C GLY A 312 -9.06 24.40 -18.75
N ASN A 313 -9.78 25.09 -17.88
CA ASN A 313 -9.50 26.49 -17.55
C ASN A 313 -8.32 26.57 -16.54
N THR A 314 -7.52 27.64 -16.66
CA THR A 314 -6.37 27.89 -15.77
C THR A 314 -6.46 29.26 -15.16
#